data_828d3503635b5b0f181fb8a3333428b8
#
_entry.id   828d3503635b5b0f181fb8a3333428b8
#
_cell.length_a   1.000
_cell.length_b   1.000
_cell.length_c   1.000
_cell.angle_alpha   90.00
_cell.angle_beta   90.00
_cell.angle_gamma   90.00
#
_symmetry.space_group_name_H-M   'P 1'
#
loop_
_entity.id
_entity.type
_entity.pdbx_description
1 polymer ?
#
loop_
_entity_poly.entity_id
_entity_poly.type
_entity_poly.pdbx_seq_one_letter_code
_entity_poly.pdbx_strand_id
1 'polypeptide(L)'
;MKEVLLLKCGEIVLKGLNRKTFEDRLLKNLSRRMKHVADCNITMRQSVVYVEVPEDADADAVMDCARHVFGFATISRAAVCPEKTLESVIDTAQSYLAPRFAQAKTFKVETKRGDKKFPMTSTEISQYVGGELADRFPEVRPYMHGPDL
;
A
#
# COMPACT_ATOMS: atom_id res chain seq x y z
N MET A 1 -11.40 -9.45 -2.66
CA MET A 1 -9.97 -9.26 -2.37
C MET A 1 -9.82 -8.23 -1.26
N LYS A 2 -9.06 -8.56 -0.24
CA LYS A 2 -8.88 -7.67 0.91
C LYS A 2 -7.98 -6.50 0.55
N GLU A 3 -8.48 -5.29 0.78
CA GLU A 3 -7.71 -4.07 0.54
C GLU A 3 -7.30 -3.40 1.84
N VAL A 4 -6.17 -2.71 1.78
CA VAL A 4 -5.64 -1.91 2.89
C VAL A 4 -5.14 -0.58 2.36
N LEU A 5 -5.37 0.50 3.10
CA LEU A 5 -4.74 1.79 2.83
C LEU A 5 -3.52 1.95 3.70
N LEU A 6 -2.44 2.43 3.10
CA LEU A 6 -1.18 2.74 3.78
C LEU A 6 -1.03 4.27 3.81
N LEU A 7 -1.09 4.84 5.01
CA LEU A 7 -1.00 6.27 5.19
C LEU A 7 0.31 6.60 5.89
N LYS A 8 1.16 7.38 5.22
CA LYS A 8 2.47 7.77 5.74
C LYS A 8 2.46 9.23 6.16
N CYS A 9 2.98 9.51 7.34
CA CYS A 9 3.16 10.88 7.83
C CYS A 9 4.32 11.56 7.12
N GLY A 10 4.24 12.91 6.99
CA GLY A 10 5.34 13.68 6.44
C GLY A 10 6.54 13.74 7.38
N GLU A 11 7.74 13.94 6.81
CA GLU A 11 8.99 14.01 7.59
C GLU A 11 8.99 15.08 8.69
N ILE A 12 8.36 16.22 8.44
CA ILE A 12 8.26 17.32 9.40
C ILE A 12 7.57 16.85 10.68
N VAL A 13 6.55 16.01 10.52
CA VAL A 13 5.78 15.44 11.63
C VAL A 13 6.63 14.44 12.41
N LEU A 14 7.43 13.63 11.70
CA LEU A 14 8.25 12.57 12.30
C LEU A 14 9.43 13.11 13.12
N LYS A 15 9.86 14.35 12.91
CA LYS A 15 10.98 14.98 13.60
C LYS A 15 10.58 15.78 14.84
N GLY A 16 9.29 15.92 15.14
CA GLY A 16 8.80 16.67 16.28
C GLY A 16 9.07 15.99 17.61
N LEU A 17 9.31 16.79 18.66
CA LEU A 17 9.54 16.31 20.04
C LEU A 17 8.33 15.59 20.61
N ASN A 18 7.12 15.89 20.13
CA ASN A 18 5.86 15.31 20.59
C ASN A 18 5.28 14.31 19.59
N ARG A 19 6.14 13.53 18.93
CA ARG A 19 5.75 12.57 17.92
C ARG A 19 4.62 11.65 18.35
N LYS A 20 4.75 11.02 19.52
CA LYS A 20 3.74 10.11 20.04
C LYS A 20 2.39 10.79 20.27
N THR A 21 2.39 11.98 20.85
CA THR A 21 1.17 12.75 21.06
C THR A 21 0.51 13.12 19.74
N PHE A 22 1.31 13.50 18.76
CA PHE A 22 0.82 13.82 17.42
C PHE A 22 0.20 12.58 16.75
N GLU A 23 0.89 11.45 16.81
CA GLU A 23 0.40 10.19 16.25
C GLU A 23 -0.92 9.76 16.89
N ASP A 24 -1.03 9.86 18.22
CA ASP A 24 -2.26 9.53 18.95
C ASP A 24 -3.43 10.40 18.52
N ARG A 25 -3.20 11.71 18.37
CA ARG A 25 -4.23 12.65 17.89
C ARG A 25 -4.65 12.35 16.45
N LEU A 26 -3.68 12.04 15.61
CA LEU A 26 -3.92 11.69 14.22
C LEU A 26 -4.79 10.43 14.10
N LEU A 27 -4.47 9.40 14.87
CA LEU A 27 -5.25 8.16 14.91
C LEU A 27 -6.66 8.41 15.43
N LYS A 28 -6.82 9.22 16.46
CA LYS A 28 -8.14 9.57 17.00
C LYS A 28 -8.99 10.31 15.98
N ASN A 29 -8.41 11.28 15.28
CA ASN A 29 -9.11 12.04 14.24
C ASN A 29 -9.52 11.15 13.09
N LEU A 30 -8.62 10.29 12.64
CA LEU A 30 -8.88 9.35 11.56
C LEU A 30 -10.00 8.38 11.95
N SER A 31 -9.92 7.77 13.13
CA SER A 31 -10.92 6.81 13.62
C SER A 31 -12.29 7.46 13.76
N ARG A 32 -12.34 8.67 14.29
CA ARG A 32 -13.58 9.41 14.47
C ARG A 32 -14.28 9.72 13.15
N ARG A 33 -13.51 10.17 12.14
CA ARG A 33 -14.05 10.47 10.81
C ARG A 33 -14.42 9.20 10.06
N MET A 34 -13.62 8.16 10.20
CA MET A 34 -13.82 6.90 9.50
C MET A 34 -15.09 6.19 9.95
N LYS A 35 -15.53 6.35 11.19
CA LYS A 35 -16.79 5.77 11.71
C LYS A 35 -18.01 6.15 10.89
N HIS A 36 -17.98 7.31 10.26
CA HIS A 36 -19.10 7.77 9.42
C HIS A 36 -19.10 7.17 8.02
N VAL A 37 -18.02 6.49 7.64
CA VAL A 37 -17.85 5.93 6.31
C VAL A 37 -17.92 4.41 6.34
N ALA A 38 -17.13 3.78 7.21
CA ALA A 38 -17.04 2.33 7.31
C ALA A 38 -16.40 1.92 8.64
N ASP A 39 -16.67 0.68 9.05
CA ASP A 39 -16.06 0.09 10.25
C ASP A 39 -14.71 -0.52 9.87
N CYS A 40 -13.69 0.32 9.75
CA CYS A 40 -12.35 -0.07 9.39
C CYS A 40 -11.52 -0.40 10.63
N ASN A 41 -10.69 -1.43 10.52
CA ASN A 41 -9.67 -1.72 11.52
C ASN A 41 -8.44 -0.85 11.22
N ILE A 42 -8.08 0.03 12.15
CA ILE A 42 -6.98 0.98 11.98
C ILE A 42 -5.87 0.63 12.96
N THR A 43 -4.68 0.37 12.43
CA THR A 43 -3.48 0.07 13.22
C THR A 43 -2.32 0.94 12.76
N MET A 44 -1.31 1.10 13.62
CA MET A 44 -0.11 1.84 13.29
C MET A 44 1.12 1.01 13.60
N ARG A 45 2.04 0.93 12.65
CA ARG A 45 3.34 0.27 12.80
C ARG A 45 4.41 1.07 12.09
N GLN A 46 5.51 1.38 12.81
CA GLN A 46 6.65 2.10 12.23
C GLN A 46 6.25 3.38 11.49
N SER A 47 5.38 4.17 12.09
CA SER A 47 4.88 5.45 11.55
C SER A 47 4.05 5.33 10.28
N VAL A 48 3.59 4.14 9.95
CA VAL A 48 2.65 3.90 8.85
C VAL A 48 1.32 3.46 9.45
N VAL A 49 0.24 4.14 9.06
CA VAL A 49 -1.11 3.78 9.46
C VAL A 49 -1.71 2.83 8.43
N TYR A 50 -2.20 1.70 8.89
CA TYR A 50 -2.84 0.69 8.06
C TYR A 50 -4.35 0.74 8.31
N VAL A 51 -5.11 1.04 7.29
CA VAL A 51 -6.57 1.05 7.33
C VAL A 51 -7.09 -0.14 6.54
N GLU A 52 -7.56 -1.16 7.25
CA GLU A 52 -8.16 -2.33 6.60
C GLU A 52 -9.57 -1.97 6.14
N VAL A 53 -9.80 -2.06 4.83
CA VAL A 53 -11.09 -1.73 4.22
C VAL A 53 -11.99 -2.95 4.27
N PRO A 54 -13.18 -2.87 4.91
CA PRO A 54 -14.14 -3.98 4.86
C PRO A 54 -14.58 -4.29 3.43
N GLU A 55 -14.83 -5.56 3.14
CA GLU A 55 -15.23 -5.99 1.79
C GLU A 55 -16.53 -5.35 1.31
N ASP A 56 -17.44 -5.07 2.24
CA ASP A 56 -18.74 -4.43 1.95
C ASP A 56 -18.66 -2.91 1.88
N ALA A 57 -17.49 -2.31 2.13
CA ALA A 57 -17.30 -0.87 2.11
C ALA A 57 -16.81 -0.38 0.75
N ASP A 58 -17.13 0.89 0.45
CA ASP A 58 -16.61 1.58 -0.71
C ASP A 58 -15.18 2.06 -0.41
N ALA A 59 -14.19 1.42 -1.03
CA ALA A 59 -12.79 1.76 -0.84
C ALA A 59 -12.46 3.20 -1.26
N ASP A 60 -13.14 3.72 -2.27
CA ASP A 60 -12.94 5.10 -2.72
C ASP A 60 -13.44 6.10 -1.67
N ALA A 61 -14.56 5.80 -1.01
CA ALA A 61 -15.08 6.63 0.08
C ALA A 61 -14.14 6.60 1.30
N VAL A 62 -13.59 5.43 1.62
CA VAL A 62 -12.61 5.29 2.71
C VAL A 62 -11.35 6.10 2.39
N MET A 63 -10.85 6.01 1.18
CA MET A 63 -9.67 6.75 0.74
C MET A 63 -9.92 8.26 0.75
N ASP A 64 -11.09 8.71 0.28
CA ASP A 64 -11.46 10.11 0.29
C ASP A 64 -11.54 10.66 1.72
N CYS A 65 -12.11 9.90 2.64
CA CYS A 65 -12.12 10.25 4.06
C CYS A 65 -10.69 10.42 4.62
N ALA A 66 -9.79 9.49 4.29
CA ALA A 66 -8.41 9.57 4.75
C ALA A 66 -7.66 10.79 4.20
N ARG A 67 -7.94 11.19 2.96
CA ARG A 67 -7.35 12.39 2.35
C ARG A 67 -7.69 13.68 3.08
N HIS A 68 -8.84 13.72 3.74
CA HIS A 68 -9.30 14.92 4.47
C HIS A 68 -8.73 14.99 5.88
N VAL A 69 -8.00 13.98 6.33
CA VAL A 69 -7.34 14.00 7.64
C VAL A 69 -5.95 14.63 7.46
N PHE A 70 -5.74 15.74 8.15
CA PHE A 70 -4.47 16.46 8.09
C PHE A 70 -3.36 15.65 8.76
N GLY A 71 -2.18 15.65 8.16
CA GLY A 71 -0.97 15.02 8.70
C GLY A 71 -0.42 13.86 7.87
N PHE A 72 -1.14 13.38 6.86
CA PHE A 72 -0.65 12.34 5.97
C PHE A 72 -0.02 12.95 4.70
N ALA A 73 1.22 12.57 4.42
CA ALA A 73 1.94 13.02 3.23
C ALA A 73 1.62 12.15 2.02
N THR A 74 1.45 10.85 2.24
CA THR A 74 1.11 9.92 1.16
C THR A 74 0.04 8.95 1.61
N ILE A 75 -0.82 8.58 0.67
CA ILE A 75 -1.85 7.56 0.84
C ILE A 75 -1.72 6.60 -0.31
N SER A 76 -1.50 5.32 0.00
CA SER A 76 -1.39 4.26 -1.00
C SER A 76 -2.48 3.23 -0.78
N ARG A 77 -3.05 2.73 -1.86
CA ARG A 77 -4.03 1.67 -1.86
C ARG A 77 -3.35 0.36 -2.23
N ALA A 78 -3.59 -0.69 -1.46
CA ALA A 78 -2.91 -1.97 -1.66
C ALA A 78 -3.86 -3.14 -1.44
N ALA A 79 -3.52 -4.28 -2.03
CA ALA A 79 -4.18 -5.54 -1.76
C ALA A 79 -3.33 -6.37 -0.80
N VAL A 80 -4.00 -7.18 0.01
CA VAL A 80 -3.35 -8.12 0.91
C VAL A 80 -3.29 -9.49 0.24
N CYS A 81 -2.08 -10.06 0.13
CA CYS A 81 -1.92 -11.42 -0.37
C CYS A 81 -2.41 -12.44 0.64
N PRO A 82 -3.21 -13.44 0.23
CA PRO A 82 -3.70 -14.46 1.15
C PRO A 82 -2.61 -15.37 1.70
N GLU A 83 -1.54 -15.59 0.93
CA GLU A 83 -0.43 -16.45 1.35
C GLU A 83 0.91 -15.74 1.15
N LYS A 84 1.88 -16.11 1.99
CA LYS A 84 3.23 -15.51 1.96
C LYS A 84 4.15 -16.30 1.01
N THR A 85 3.77 -16.37 -0.25
CA THR A 85 4.52 -17.02 -1.32
C THR A 85 4.64 -16.09 -2.51
N LEU A 86 5.69 -16.27 -3.32
CA LEU A 86 5.86 -15.47 -4.53
C LEU A 86 4.73 -15.69 -5.53
N GLU A 87 4.23 -16.91 -5.62
CA GLU A 87 3.10 -17.25 -6.47
C GLU A 87 1.85 -16.45 -6.10
N SER A 88 1.54 -16.40 -4.80
CA SER A 88 0.41 -15.61 -4.30
C SER A 88 0.59 -14.13 -4.56
N VAL A 89 1.81 -13.60 -4.39
CA VAL A 89 2.13 -12.20 -4.68
C VAL A 89 1.91 -11.89 -6.15
N ILE A 90 2.40 -12.72 -7.04
CA ILE A 90 2.29 -12.52 -8.49
C ILE A 90 0.83 -12.60 -8.92
N ASP A 91 0.09 -13.60 -8.46
CA ASP A 91 -1.33 -13.77 -8.81
C ASP A 91 -2.17 -12.61 -8.28
N THR A 92 -1.92 -12.18 -7.05
CA THR A 92 -2.62 -11.04 -6.46
C THR A 92 -2.31 -9.76 -7.22
N ALA A 93 -1.04 -9.52 -7.55
CA ALA A 93 -0.63 -8.35 -8.32
C ALA A 93 -1.27 -8.34 -9.70
N GLN A 94 -1.30 -9.48 -10.39
CA GLN A 94 -1.93 -9.58 -11.70
C GLN A 94 -3.42 -9.23 -11.64
N SER A 95 -4.14 -9.78 -10.69
CA SER A 95 -5.59 -9.54 -10.55
C SER A 95 -5.89 -8.11 -10.10
N TYR A 96 -5.18 -7.63 -9.10
CA TYR A 96 -5.45 -6.35 -8.48
C TYR A 96 -5.02 -5.18 -9.36
N LEU A 97 -3.89 -5.30 -10.04
CA LEU A 97 -3.28 -4.22 -10.81
C LEU A 97 -3.60 -4.27 -12.31
N ALA A 98 -4.35 -5.28 -12.76
CA ALA A 98 -4.68 -5.41 -14.19
C ALA A 98 -5.26 -4.12 -14.81
N PRO A 99 -6.22 -3.41 -14.19
CA PRO A 99 -6.71 -2.16 -14.75
C PRO A 99 -5.64 -1.07 -14.85
N ARG A 100 -4.69 -1.05 -13.94
CA ARG A 100 -3.59 -0.09 -13.94
C ARG A 100 -2.54 -0.43 -15.00
N PHE A 101 -2.22 -1.71 -15.17
CA PHE A 101 -1.33 -2.17 -16.23
C PHE A 101 -1.90 -1.86 -17.61
N ALA A 102 -3.22 -1.93 -17.76
CA ALA A 102 -3.89 -1.60 -19.04
C ALA A 102 -3.67 -0.14 -19.47
N GLN A 103 -3.43 0.75 -18.51
CA GLN A 103 -3.20 2.19 -18.77
C GLN A 103 -1.74 2.60 -18.73
N ALA A 104 -0.87 1.74 -18.22
CA ALA A 104 0.55 2.03 -18.05
C ALA A 104 1.35 1.59 -19.26
N LYS A 105 2.45 2.29 -19.56
CA LYS A 105 3.45 1.89 -20.56
C LYS A 105 4.68 1.27 -19.91
N THR A 106 4.97 1.68 -18.69
CA THR A 106 6.14 1.23 -17.93
C THR A 106 5.76 0.91 -16.49
N PHE A 107 6.54 0.02 -15.87
CA PHE A 107 6.35 -0.34 -14.47
C PHE A 107 7.68 -0.66 -13.79
N LYS A 108 7.66 -0.65 -12.48
CA LYS A 108 8.80 -1.02 -11.63
C LYS A 108 8.29 -1.79 -10.43
N VAL A 109 9.02 -2.81 -10.03
CA VAL A 109 8.76 -3.54 -8.79
C VAL A 109 9.81 -3.14 -7.75
N GLU A 110 9.34 -2.62 -6.64
CA GLU A 110 10.16 -2.37 -5.46
C GLU A 110 9.69 -3.27 -4.33
N THR A 111 10.63 -3.87 -3.63
CA THR A 111 10.35 -4.80 -2.55
C THR A 111 10.99 -4.32 -1.26
N LYS A 112 10.21 -4.31 -0.20
CA LYS A 112 10.70 -4.13 1.16
C LYS A 112 10.42 -5.40 1.94
N ARG A 113 11.48 -6.11 2.34
CA ARG A 113 11.37 -7.36 3.07
C ARG A 113 11.39 -7.09 4.57
N GLY A 114 10.22 -7.22 5.22
CA GLY A 114 10.11 -7.11 6.67
C GLY A 114 10.47 -8.39 7.41
N ASP A 115 10.25 -9.55 6.79
CA ASP A 115 10.56 -10.85 7.37
C ASP A 115 11.89 -11.36 6.84
N LYS A 116 12.92 -11.31 7.68
CA LYS A 116 14.28 -11.75 7.33
C LYS A 116 14.40 -13.28 7.13
N LYS A 117 13.40 -14.05 7.54
CA LYS A 117 13.37 -15.50 7.35
C LYS A 117 12.90 -15.89 5.95
N PHE A 118 12.36 -14.97 5.20
CA PHE A 118 11.99 -15.22 3.82
C PHE A 118 13.26 -15.52 3.00
N PRO A 119 13.25 -16.62 2.19
CA PRO A 119 14.49 -17.16 1.61
C PRO A 119 15.14 -16.30 0.53
N MET A 120 14.47 -15.27 0.03
CA MET A 120 15.00 -14.40 -1.02
C MET A 120 15.24 -12.99 -0.50
N THR A 121 16.26 -12.32 -1.05
CA THR A 121 16.51 -10.89 -0.78
C THR A 121 15.46 -10.01 -1.47
N SER A 122 15.36 -8.75 -1.04
CA SER A 122 14.45 -7.78 -1.68
C SER A 122 14.75 -7.62 -3.18
N THR A 123 16.02 -7.58 -3.55
CA THR A 123 16.44 -7.47 -4.96
C THR A 123 16.03 -8.70 -5.77
N GLU A 124 16.25 -9.90 -5.23
CA GLU A 124 15.84 -11.14 -5.88
C GLU A 124 14.33 -11.22 -6.06
N ILE A 125 13.56 -10.82 -5.04
CA ILE A 125 12.08 -10.79 -5.11
C ILE A 125 11.64 -9.82 -6.21
N SER A 126 12.20 -8.60 -6.25
CA SER A 126 11.86 -7.60 -7.25
C SER A 126 12.15 -8.07 -8.68
N GLN A 127 13.28 -8.74 -8.88
CA GLN A 127 13.65 -9.29 -10.18
C GLN A 127 12.72 -10.42 -10.61
N TYR A 128 12.40 -11.34 -9.71
CA TYR A 128 11.53 -12.46 -10.00
C TYR A 128 10.09 -12.00 -10.29
N VAL A 129 9.53 -11.18 -9.41
CA VAL A 129 8.16 -10.66 -9.57
C VAL A 129 8.07 -9.78 -10.81
N GLY A 130 9.06 -8.92 -11.02
CA GLY A 130 9.12 -8.04 -12.20
C GLY A 130 9.17 -8.83 -13.51
N GLY A 131 9.96 -9.89 -13.55
CA GLY A 131 10.06 -10.78 -14.71
C GLY A 131 8.75 -11.49 -15.02
N GLU A 132 8.09 -12.02 -13.99
CA GLU A 132 6.80 -12.69 -14.14
C GLU A 132 5.69 -11.72 -14.59
N LEU A 133 5.67 -10.52 -14.02
CA LEU A 133 4.69 -9.51 -14.42
C LEU A 133 4.94 -9.01 -15.84
N ALA A 134 6.20 -8.89 -16.27
CA ALA A 134 6.53 -8.55 -17.65
C ALA A 134 6.02 -9.60 -18.63
N ASP A 135 6.10 -10.88 -18.28
CA ASP A 135 5.57 -11.96 -19.09
C ASP A 135 4.04 -11.96 -19.16
N ARG A 136 3.38 -11.61 -18.05
CA ARG A 136 1.92 -11.54 -17.98
C ARG A 136 1.33 -10.28 -18.59
N PHE A 137 2.10 -9.20 -18.65
CA PHE A 137 1.71 -7.93 -19.26
C PHE A 137 2.76 -7.50 -20.30
N PRO A 138 2.83 -8.18 -21.46
CA PRO A 138 3.91 -7.97 -22.42
C PRO A 138 3.91 -6.58 -23.06
N GLU A 139 2.81 -5.85 -22.99
CA GLU A 139 2.72 -4.48 -23.52
C GLU A 139 3.29 -3.43 -22.58
N VAL A 140 3.58 -3.79 -21.34
CA VAL A 140 4.11 -2.89 -20.33
C VAL A 140 5.57 -3.25 -20.06
N ARG A 141 6.47 -2.28 -20.22
CA ARG A 141 7.92 -2.51 -20.07
C ARG A 141 8.40 -2.19 -18.66
N PRO A 142 9.30 -3.01 -18.11
CA PRO A 142 10.02 -2.62 -16.91
C PRO A 142 10.88 -1.38 -17.17
N TYR A 143 10.82 -0.39 -16.28
CA TYR A 143 11.57 0.85 -16.41
C TYR A 143 11.90 1.41 -15.03
N MET A 144 13.21 1.59 -14.76
CA MET A 144 13.70 1.94 -13.42
C MET A 144 13.71 3.44 -13.12
N HIS A 145 13.57 4.28 -14.13
CA HIS A 145 13.71 5.73 -14.00
C HIS A 145 12.40 6.46 -14.36
N GLY A 146 11.50 6.55 -13.39
CA GLY A 146 10.22 7.24 -13.58
C GLY A 146 9.15 6.40 -14.27
N PRO A 147 8.84 5.19 -13.77
CA PRO A 147 7.79 4.35 -14.33
C PRO A 147 6.40 4.96 -14.11
N ASP A 148 5.44 4.54 -14.94
CA ASP A 148 4.02 4.92 -14.79
C ASP A 148 3.37 4.23 -13.60
N LEU A 149 3.80 3.00 -13.28
CA LEU A 149 3.24 2.15 -12.24
C LEU A 149 4.33 1.49 -11.39
#